data_adcb943da029decd9e38b37a2d063b33
#
_entry.id   adcb943da029decd9e38b37a2d063b33
#
_cell.length_a   1.000
_cell.length_b   1.000
_cell.length_c   1.000
_cell.angle_alpha   90.00
_cell.angle_beta   90.00
_cell.angle_gamma   90.00
#
_symmetry.space_group_name_H-M   'P 1'
#
loop_
_entity.id
_entity.type
_entity.pdbx_description
1 polymer ?
#
loop_
_entity_poly.entity_id
_entity_poly.type
_entity_poly.pdbx_seq_one_letter_code
_entity_poly.pdbx_strand_id
1 'polypeptide(L)'
;MNPYTHQEISADSIIERVMTFAPLYETIVSDYRANLYIKGKMDIQKKNFILRYVPSMFRLQKGVREYLLETYSDLHYTAPNIYDQKVKASQGTVRGNRGLPGLLEYFNVNIYSSSLLNDERLLSPLAKNGQKYYKYQIDSVMGDPNNLDYRVRFIPRTKSDQLVGGYMVVSSNVWSVREIRFSGRSELITFTCWIQMGDVGKKNEFLPVRYDVEALFKFLGNKVDGNYTASLDYKSIELKEKKVRKKEKRKYNLSESFSLQCDTNAYKTDASTFAILRPIPLNESEKKLYFDNALRRDTATIQKPSKSQAFWGTMGDLMVEDYKFNLSNIGSVRFSPFINPLLFSYSGSNGLSYRQDFRYNRLFRGDKLLRIV
;
A
#
# COMPACT_ATOMS: atom_id res chain seq x y z
N MET A 1 -14.52 4.03 -53.11
CA MET A 1 -13.31 4.43 -52.39
C MET A 1 -13.73 5.15 -51.13
N ASN A 2 -13.67 4.52 -50.01
CA ASN A 2 -14.04 5.09 -48.71
C ASN A 2 -12.76 5.14 -47.86
N PRO A 3 -12.18 6.31 -47.66
CA PRO A 3 -10.99 6.42 -46.84
C PRO A 3 -11.41 6.63 -45.38
N TYR A 4 -11.87 5.57 -44.73
CA TYR A 4 -11.76 5.56 -43.28
C TYR A 4 -10.27 5.32 -42.94
N THR A 5 -9.51 6.39 -42.97
CA THR A 5 -8.25 6.45 -42.25
C THR A 5 -8.53 6.11 -40.80
N HIS A 6 -8.21 4.90 -40.39
CA HIS A 6 -8.01 4.60 -38.98
C HIS A 6 -6.92 5.56 -38.49
N GLN A 7 -7.35 6.67 -37.87
CA GLN A 7 -6.43 7.48 -37.10
C GLN A 7 -5.82 6.54 -36.05
N GLU A 8 -4.57 6.16 -36.24
CA GLU A 8 -3.85 5.38 -35.22
C GLU A 8 -3.92 6.16 -33.93
N ILE A 9 -4.68 5.65 -32.96
CA ILE A 9 -4.82 6.29 -31.64
C ILE A 9 -3.43 6.26 -31.00
N SER A 10 -2.88 7.44 -30.71
CA SER A 10 -1.58 7.51 -30.04
C SER A 10 -1.70 7.14 -28.56
N ALA A 11 -0.62 6.64 -27.96
CA ALA A 11 -0.56 6.37 -26.53
C ALA A 11 -0.90 7.60 -25.68
N ASP A 12 -0.40 8.77 -26.11
CA ASP A 12 -0.66 10.05 -25.43
C ASP A 12 -2.15 10.40 -25.45
N SER A 13 -2.85 10.18 -26.58
CA SER A 13 -4.31 10.40 -26.68
C SER A 13 -5.11 9.49 -25.76
N ILE A 14 -4.70 8.21 -25.61
CA ILE A 14 -5.35 7.28 -24.68
C ILE A 14 -5.20 7.80 -23.25
N ILE A 15 -3.98 8.15 -22.88
CA ILE A 15 -3.69 8.67 -21.52
C ILE A 15 -4.41 9.98 -21.24
N GLU A 16 -4.48 10.90 -22.20
CA GLU A 16 -5.24 12.14 -22.06
C GLU A 16 -6.72 11.91 -21.77
N ARG A 17 -7.34 10.91 -22.44
CA ARG A 17 -8.70 10.53 -22.16
C ARG A 17 -8.84 9.98 -20.75
N VAL A 18 -7.97 9.05 -20.34
CA VAL A 18 -7.98 8.54 -18.94
C VAL A 18 -7.80 9.68 -17.94
N MET A 19 -6.84 10.59 -18.17
CA MET A 19 -6.59 11.75 -17.29
C MET A 19 -7.78 12.71 -17.22
N THR A 20 -8.55 12.83 -18.30
CA THR A 20 -9.78 13.64 -18.32
C THR A 20 -10.84 13.09 -17.40
N PHE A 21 -11.00 11.77 -17.33
CA PHE A 21 -11.96 11.09 -16.47
C PHE A 21 -11.44 10.75 -15.07
N ALA A 22 -10.13 10.73 -14.85
CA ALA A 22 -9.50 10.38 -13.59
C ALA A 22 -10.08 11.14 -12.37
N PRO A 23 -10.31 12.48 -12.40
CA PRO A 23 -10.91 13.19 -11.27
C PRO A 23 -12.34 12.74 -10.93
N LEU A 24 -13.10 12.25 -11.94
CA LEU A 24 -14.41 11.68 -11.72
C LEU A 24 -14.27 10.33 -11.01
N TYR A 25 -13.41 9.45 -11.52
CA TYR A 25 -13.20 8.10 -10.97
C TYR A 25 -12.60 8.13 -9.56
N GLU A 26 -11.70 9.07 -9.28
CA GLU A 26 -11.15 9.30 -7.94
C GLU A 26 -12.25 9.65 -6.91
N THR A 27 -13.29 10.35 -7.34
CA THR A 27 -14.28 10.93 -6.43
C THR A 27 -15.69 10.33 -6.55
N ILE A 28 -15.91 9.38 -7.47
CA ILE A 28 -17.25 8.83 -7.75
C ILE A 28 -17.80 8.01 -6.59
N VAL A 29 -16.95 7.35 -5.82
CA VAL A 29 -17.35 6.55 -4.66
C VAL A 29 -17.40 7.42 -3.42
N SER A 30 -18.54 7.44 -2.74
CA SER A 30 -18.74 8.19 -1.49
C SER A 30 -18.48 7.35 -0.25
N ASP A 31 -18.87 6.07 -0.28
CA ASP A 31 -18.73 5.14 0.83
C ASP A 31 -18.62 3.70 0.28
N TYR A 32 -17.85 2.85 0.91
CA TYR A 32 -17.94 1.42 0.67
C TYR A 32 -17.57 0.62 1.90
N ARG A 33 -18.11 -0.60 1.95
CA ARG A 33 -17.69 -1.64 2.90
C ARG A 33 -17.20 -2.85 2.15
N ALA A 34 -16.05 -3.36 2.58
CA ALA A 34 -15.42 -4.52 1.96
C ALA A 34 -14.82 -5.45 3.00
N ASN A 35 -14.74 -6.72 2.68
CA ASN A 35 -13.82 -7.64 3.35
C ASN A 35 -12.44 -7.44 2.74
N LEU A 36 -11.46 -7.26 3.58
CA LEU A 36 -10.06 -7.14 3.18
C LEU A 36 -9.28 -8.33 3.73
N TYR A 37 -8.75 -9.15 2.84
CA TYR A 37 -7.81 -10.20 3.17
C TYR A 37 -6.41 -9.76 2.74
N ILE A 38 -5.44 -9.91 3.62
CA ILE A 38 -4.03 -9.64 3.33
C ILE A 38 -3.20 -10.85 3.73
N LYS A 39 -2.33 -11.27 2.83
CA LYS A 39 -1.31 -12.28 3.05
C LYS A 39 0.07 -11.69 2.78
N GLY A 40 0.95 -11.73 3.75
CA GLY A 40 2.33 -11.27 3.63
C GLY A 40 3.32 -12.39 3.93
N LYS A 41 4.26 -12.64 3.02
CA LYS A 41 5.42 -13.51 3.22
C LYS A 41 6.68 -12.65 3.24
N MET A 42 7.55 -12.91 4.21
CA MET A 42 8.84 -12.26 4.34
C MET A 42 9.94 -13.31 4.39
N ASP A 43 10.98 -13.11 3.58
CA ASP A 43 12.18 -13.96 3.57
C ASP A 43 13.43 -13.12 3.83
N ILE A 44 14.18 -13.52 4.87
CA ILE A 44 15.42 -12.87 5.28
C ILE A 44 16.59 -13.58 4.63
N GLN A 45 16.97 -13.09 3.45
CA GLN A 45 18.06 -13.68 2.69
C GLN A 45 19.41 -13.44 3.35
N LYS A 46 19.65 -12.22 3.85
CA LYS A 46 20.90 -11.86 4.51
C LYS A 46 20.61 -10.99 5.73
N LYS A 47 21.16 -11.36 6.88
CA LYS A 47 21.08 -10.58 8.11
C LYS A 47 22.43 -10.42 8.78
N ASN A 48 22.69 -9.23 9.31
CA ASN A 48 23.80 -8.95 10.20
C ASN A 48 23.30 -8.77 11.65
N PHE A 49 24.21 -8.37 12.56
CA PHE A 49 23.88 -8.18 13.97
C PHE A 49 22.83 -7.08 14.21
N ILE A 50 22.76 -6.05 13.34
CA ILE A 50 21.84 -4.91 13.48
C ILE A 50 20.39 -5.38 13.37
N LEU A 51 20.06 -6.26 12.42
CA LEU A 51 18.72 -6.79 12.26
C LEU A 51 18.25 -7.63 13.48
N ARG A 52 19.18 -8.07 14.32
CA ARG A 52 18.87 -8.75 15.58
C ARG A 52 18.29 -7.81 16.63
N TYR A 53 18.59 -6.53 16.52
CA TYR A 53 18.22 -5.46 17.46
C TYR A 53 17.25 -4.43 16.90
N VAL A 54 16.94 -4.48 15.57
CA VAL A 54 15.86 -3.64 14.95
C VAL A 54 14.53 -4.33 15.22
N PRO A 55 13.64 -3.69 15.90
CA PRO A 55 12.83 -4.41 16.84
C PRO A 55 11.44 -4.76 16.36
N SER A 56 10.57 -3.79 16.10
CA SER A 56 9.14 -4.07 15.95
C SER A 56 8.78 -4.55 14.56
N MET A 57 9.48 -4.05 13.55
CA MET A 57 9.16 -4.30 12.16
C MET A 57 9.38 -5.76 11.74
N PHE A 58 10.39 -6.44 12.34
CA PHE A 58 10.78 -7.77 11.87
C PHE A 58 10.62 -8.89 12.92
N ARG A 59 10.51 -8.60 14.21
CA ARG A 59 10.37 -9.57 15.34
C ARG A 59 10.99 -10.95 15.09
N LEU A 60 12.27 -10.92 14.68
CA LEU A 60 12.97 -12.07 14.20
C LEU A 60 13.20 -13.10 15.31
N GLN A 61 12.83 -14.34 15.06
CA GLN A 61 13.15 -15.48 15.92
C GLN A 61 14.52 -16.05 15.53
N LYS A 62 15.27 -16.55 16.54
CA LYS A 62 16.55 -17.22 16.29
C LYS A 62 16.35 -18.44 15.39
N GLY A 63 17.10 -18.51 14.30
CA GLY A 63 17.03 -19.63 13.35
C GLY A 63 15.88 -19.58 12.33
N VAL A 64 14.96 -18.64 12.44
CA VAL A 64 13.85 -18.48 11.48
C VAL A 64 14.22 -17.40 10.47
N ARG A 65 14.02 -17.69 9.19
CA ARG A 65 14.25 -16.77 8.08
C ARG A 65 12.97 -16.40 7.34
N GLU A 66 12.02 -17.32 7.27
CA GLU A 66 10.77 -17.12 6.55
C GLU A 66 9.62 -16.91 7.54
N TYR A 67 8.81 -15.92 7.23
CA TYR A 67 7.64 -15.54 8.02
C TYR A 67 6.42 -15.42 7.12
N LEU A 68 5.28 -15.83 7.64
CA LEU A 68 3.99 -15.69 6.99
C LEU A 68 3.01 -15.03 7.96
N LEU A 69 2.23 -14.10 7.46
CA LEU A 69 1.16 -13.43 8.18
C LEU A 69 -0.06 -13.33 7.27
N GLU A 70 -1.20 -13.66 7.82
CA GLU A 70 -2.49 -13.48 7.16
C GLU A 70 -3.43 -12.71 8.07
N THR A 71 -4.20 -11.80 7.50
CA THR A 71 -5.23 -11.06 8.22
C THR A 71 -6.51 -10.99 7.41
N TYR A 72 -7.63 -11.05 8.11
CA TYR A 72 -8.95 -10.83 7.55
C TYR A 72 -9.62 -9.70 8.32
N SER A 73 -10.11 -8.70 7.61
CA SER A 73 -10.58 -7.44 8.20
C SER A 73 -11.87 -6.98 7.54
N ASP A 74 -12.69 -6.28 8.30
CA ASP A 74 -13.71 -5.40 7.72
C ASP A 74 -13.04 -4.06 7.42
N LEU A 75 -13.24 -3.56 6.22
CA LEU A 75 -12.77 -2.26 5.74
C LEU A 75 -13.97 -1.37 5.43
N HIS A 76 -14.01 -0.19 6.01
CA HIS A 76 -14.99 0.84 5.72
C HIS A 76 -14.27 2.09 5.20
N TYR A 77 -14.64 2.52 4.02
CA TYR A 77 -14.14 3.75 3.40
C TYR A 77 -15.23 4.80 3.37
N THR A 78 -14.87 6.01 3.73
CA THR A 78 -15.71 7.19 3.58
C THR A 78 -14.91 8.29 2.89
N ALA A 79 -15.49 8.86 1.81
CA ALA A 79 -14.83 9.95 1.08
C ALA A 79 -14.60 11.17 1.98
N PRO A 80 -13.49 11.89 1.80
CA PRO A 80 -12.51 11.81 0.73
C PRO A 80 -11.26 10.99 1.08
N ASN A 81 -11.05 10.03 1.71
CA ASN A 81 -9.86 9.23 2.05
C ASN A 81 -9.83 8.84 3.54
N ILE A 82 -10.97 8.54 4.12
CA ILE A 82 -11.03 8.03 5.49
C ILE A 82 -11.25 6.52 5.40
N TYR A 83 -10.34 5.77 6.02
CA TYR A 83 -10.37 4.31 6.04
C TYR A 83 -10.41 3.82 7.49
N ASP A 84 -11.43 3.07 7.83
CA ASP A 84 -11.56 2.38 9.11
C ASP A 84 -11.43 0.88 8.87
N GLN A 85 -10.34 0.29 9.35
CA GLN A 85 -10.09 -1.13 9.24
C GLN A 85 -10.21 -1.80 10.60
N LYS A 86 -11.03 -2.86 10.67
CA LYS A 86 -11.16 -3.70 11.83
C LYS A 86 -10.71 -5.12 11.55
N VAL A 87 -9.57 -5.52 12.12
CA VAL A 87 -9.04 -6.88 12.00
C VAL A 87 -9.92 -7.83 12.81
N LYS A 88 -10.53 -8.81 12.14
CA LYS A 88 -11.41 -9.84 12.72
C LYS A 88 -10.67 -11.13 13.02
N ALA A 89 -9.76 -11.49 12.14
CA ALA A 89 -8.97 -12.71 12.28
C ALA A 89 -7.53 -12.47 11.81
N SER A 90 -6.58 -13.03 12.51
CA SER A 90 -5.17 -12.97 12.15
C SER A 90 -4.49 -14.29 12.47
N GLN A 91 -3.72 -14.79 11.52
CA GLN A 91 -2.94 -16.01 11.66
C GLN A 91 -1.54 -15.79 11.11
N GLY A 92 -0.52 -16.38 11.72
CA GLY A 92 0.83 -16.23 11.20
C GLY A 92 1.89 -16.97 12.00
N THR A 93 3.08 -16.96 11.45
CA THR A 93 4.29 -17.54 12.06
C THR A 93 5.06 -16.55 12.94
N VAL A 94 4.63 -15.28 12.95
CA VAL A 94 5.23 -14.23 13.80
C VAL A 94 4.68 -14.33 15.21
N ARG A 95 5.54 -14.26 16.23
CA ARG A 95 5.10 -14.26 17.64
C ARG A 95 4.73 -12.86 18.09
N GLY A 96 3.58 -12.74 18.73
CA GLY A 96 3.14 -11.59 19.53
C GLY A 96 2.14 -10.64 18.86
N ASN A 97 1.26 -10.09 19.71
CA ASN A 97 0.08 -9.30 19.37
C ASN A 97 0.36 -7.80 19.16
N ARG A 98 1.59 -7.35 19.18
CA ARG A 98 1.88 -5.92 19.10
C ARG A 98 2.02 -5.50 17.65
N GLY A 99 1.02 -4.74 17.20
CA GLY A 99 1.07 -3.98 15.97
C GLY A 99 1.28 -4.86 14.74
N LEU A 100 0.19 -5.19 14.05
CA LEU A 100 0.30 -5.36 12.63
C LEU A 100 0.91 -4.04 12.16
N PRO A 101 2.13 -4.03 11.65
CA PRO A 101 2.72 -2.79 11.18
C PRO A 101 1.76 -2.17 10.18
N GLY A 102 1.84 -0.87 9.95
CA GLY A 102 1.09 -0.16 8.93
C GLY A 102 1.26 -0.68 7.50
N LEU A 103 1.53 -1.97 7.35
CA LEU A 103 1.52 -2.71 6.08
C LEU A 103 0.21 -2.54 5.34
N LEU A 104 -0.86 -2.29 6.06
CA LEU A 104 -2.19 -2.08 5.52
C LEU A 104 -2.34 -0.68 4.88
N GLU A 105 -1.57 0.30 5.33
CA GLU A 105 -1.49 1.62 4.70
C GLU A 105 -0.89 1.53 3.29
N TYR A 106 -0.01 0.58 3.02
CA TYR A 106 0.63 0.41 1.71
C TYR A 106 -0.31 -0.12 0.62
N PHE A 107 -1.43 -0.73 1.00
CA PHE A 107 -2.44 -1.20 0.05
C PHE A 107 -3.45 -0.13 -0.32
N ASN A 108 -3.29 1.07 0.19
CA ASN A 108 -4.18 2.18 -0.07
C ASN A 108 -3.70 3.02 -1.26
N VAL A 109 -3.50 2.36 -2.39
CA VAL A 109 -3.06 2.99 -3.63
C VAL A 109 -4.27 3.46 -4.41
N ASN A 110 -4.38 4.77 -4.66
CA ASN A 110 -5.36 5.32 -5.58
C ASN A 110 -4.68 5.63 -6.93
N ILE A 111 -4.95 4.81 -7.94
CA ILE A 111 -4.33 4.94 -9.26
C ILE A 111 -4.75 6.21 -10.01
N TYR A 112 -5.92 6.77 -9.70
CA TYR A 112 -6.44 7.99 -10.33
C TYR A 112 -6.00 9.26 -9.63
N SER A 113 -5.37 9.17 -8.45
CA SER A 113 -4.81 10.30 -7.73
C SER A 113 -3.53 10.82 -8.39
N SER A 114 -3.15 12.06 -8.05
CA SER A 114 -1.89 12.64 -8.49
C SER A 114 -0.65 11.93 -7.92
N SER A 115 -0.81 11.26 -6.78
CA SER A 115 0.21 10.40 -6.18
C SER A 115 -0.32 8.99 -5.99
N LEU A 116 0.50 7.99 -6.32
CA LEU A 116 0.15 6.58 -6.13
C LEU A 116 0.12 6.16 -4.65
N LEU A 117 0.82 6.87 -3.79
CA LEU A 117 0.82 6.65 -2.36
C LEU A 117 0.27 7.87 -1.62
N ASN A 118 -0.39 7.65 -0.49
CA ASN A 118 -0.94 8.72 0.34
C ASN A 118 0.10 9.76 0.79
N ASP A 119 1.36 9.38 0.83
CA ASP A 119 2.49 10.23 1.21
C ASP A 119 2.96 11.20 0.13
N GLU A 120 2.31 11.23 -1.04
CA GLU A 120 2.66 12.09 -2.19
C GLU A 120 4.11 11.94 -2.68
N ARG A 121 4.71 10.77 -2.44
CA ARG A 121 6.12 10.52 -2.81
C ARG A 121 6.29 9.97 -4.21
N LEU A 122 5.28 9.31 -4.77
CA LEU A 122 5.32 8.70 -6.09
C LEU A 122 4.35 9.38 -7.03
N LEU A 123 4.88 10.09 -8.02
CA LEU A 123 4.05 10.74 -9.03
C LEU A 123 3.31 9.68 -9.86
N SER A 124 1.99 9.80 -9.92
CA SER A 124 1.17 8.93 -10.76
C SER A 124 1.44 9.19 -12.25
N PRO A 125 1.53 8.17 -13.10
CA PRO A 125 1.54 8.37 -14.55
C PRO A 125 0.23 9.01 -15.07
N LEU A 126 -0.84 8.99 -14.28
CA LEU A 126 -2.11 9.66 -14.58
C LEU A 126 -2.25 11.04 -13.93
N ALA A 127 -1.20 11.55 -13.28
CA ALA A 127 -1.21 12.91 -12.74
C ALA A 127 -1.35 13.95 -13.86
N LYS A 128 -2.03 15.06 -13.57
CA LYS A 128 -2.32 16.14 -14.54
C LYS A 128 -1.11 16.61 -15.38
N ASN A 129 0.11 16.53 -14.84
CA ASN A 129 1.35 16.87 -15.51
C ASN A 129 2.20 15.62 -15.86
N GLY A 130 1.62 14.42 -15.81
CA GLY A 130 2.33 13.16 -16.02
C GLY A 130 3.12 13.10 -17.32
N GLN A 131 2.59 13.64 -18.42
CA GLN A 131 3.24 13.68 -19.73
C GLN A 131 4.59 14.42 -19.74
N LYS A 132 4.84 15.33 -18.81
CA LYS A 132 6.15 15.99 -18.65
C LYS A 132 7.22 15.03 -18.10
N TYR A 133 6.81 14.03 -17.33
CA TYR A 133 7.69 13.14 -16.60
C TYR A 133 7.74 11.74 -17.19
N TYR A 134 6.70 11.32 -17.94
CA TYR A 134 6.58 10.03 -18.55
C TYR A 134 6.50 10.08 -20.07
N LYS A 135 7.01 9.05 -20.72
CA LYS A 135 6.77 8.72 -22.12
C LYS A 135 5.82 7.53 -22.17
N TYR A 136 4.80 7.58 -23.03
CA TYR A 136 3.83 6.50 -23.19
C TYR A 136 4.00 5.80 -24.53
N GLN A 137 3.76 4.47 -24.52
CA GLN A 137 3.83 3.61 -25.71
C GLN A 137 2.75 2.55 -25.63
N ILE A 138 2.07 2.27 -26.74
CA ILE A 138 1.14 1.16 -26.84
C ILE A 138 1.96 -0.11 -27.05
N ASP A 139 1.82 -1.08 -26.14
CA ASP A 139 2.48 -2.39 -26.26
C ASP A 139 1.61 -3.38 -27.04
N SER A 140 0.29 -3.37 -26.78
CA SER A 140 -0.69 -4.24 -27.43
C SER A 140 -2.08 -3.67 -27.34
N VAL A 141 -2.94 -4.11 -28.25
CA VAL A 141 -4.38 -3.84 -28.28
C VAL A 141 -5.09 -5.19 -28.27
N MET A 142 -6.04 -5.37 -27.39
CA MET A 142 -6.79 -6.61 -27.17
C MET A 142 -8.28 -6.34 -27.16
N GLY A 143 -9.09 -7.38 -27.36
CA GLY A 143 -10.55 -7.27 -27.29
C GLY A 143 -11.22 -7.18 -28.65
N ASP A 144 -12.53 -6.97 -28.65
CA ASP A 144 -13.36 -6.84 -29.83
C ASP A 144 -13.37 -5.40 -30.35
N PRO A 145 -13.67 -5.14 -31.64
CA PRO A 145 -13.66 -3.80 -32.24
C PRO A 145 -14.48 -2.76 -31.48
N ASN A 146 -15.54 -3.18 -30.78
CA ASN A 146 -16.41 -2.30 -29.98
C ASN A 146 -15.95 -2.16 -28.51
N ASN A 147 -14.98 -2.96 -28.06
CA ASN A 147 -14.51 -2.96 -26.67
C ASN A 147 -13.03 -3.33 -26.64
N LEU A 148 -12.19 -2.35 -26.93
CA LEU A 148 -10.76 -2.51 -26.98
C LEU A 148 -10.12 -2.21 -25.62
N ASP A 149 -9.18 -3.05 -25.24
CA ASP A 149 -8.28 -2.83 -24.12
C ASP A 149 -6.89 -2.51 -24.65
N TYR A 150 -6.37 -1.34 -24.29
CA TYR A 150 -5.05 -0.86 -24.68
C TYR A 150 -4.06 -1.10 -23.55
N ARG A 151 -3.02 -1.89 -23.82
CA ARG A 151 -1.88 -1.99 -22.91
C ARG A 151 -0.90 -0.87 -23.21
N VAL A 152 -0.84 0.10 -22.31
CA VAL A 152 0.02 1.29 -22.44
C VAL A 152 1.15 1.22 -21.43
N ARG A 153 2.38 1.22 -21.94
CA ARG A 153 3.60 1.32 -21.13
C ARG A 153 3.88 2.78 -20.81
N PHE A 154 4.29 3.05 -19.57
CA PHE A 154 4.77 4.36 -19.15
C PHE A 154 6.21 4.26 -18.65
N ILE A 155 7.07 5.12 -19.18
CA ILE A 155 8.51 5.10 -18.97
C ILE A 155 8.93 6.46 -18.42
N PRO A 156 9.58 6.53 -17.24
CA PRO A 156 10.12 7.78 -16.72
C PRO A 156 11.09 8.44 -17.70
N ARG A 157 10.95 9.74 -17.94
CA ARG A 157 11.89 10.51 -18.78
C ARG A 157 13.22 10.76 -18.09
N THR A 158 13.25 10.74 -16.77
CA THR A 158 14.44 10.96 -15.93
C THR A 158 14.50 9.91 -14.82
N LYS A 159 15.69 9.61 -14.32
CA LYS A 159 15.87 8.76 -13.14
C LYS A 159 15.52 9.57 -11.89
N SER A 160 14.50 9.15 -11.17
CA SER A 160 14.07 9.74 -9.91
C SER A 160 13.38 8.70 -9.05
N ASP A 161 13.58 8.75 -7.74
CA ASP A 161 12.89 7.89 -6.77
C ASP A 161 11.40 8.24 -6.61
N GLN A 162 10.97 9.35 -7.19
CA GLN A 162 9.57 9.77 -7.23
C GLN A 162 8.82 9.28 -8.47
N LEU A 163 9.52 8.65 -9.42
CA LEU A 163 8.94 8.16 -10.66
C LEU A 163 8.93 6.64 -10.70
N VAL A 164 7.91 6.08 -11.32
CA VAL A 164 7.71 4.64 -11.47
C VAL A 164 7.63 4.27 -12.94
N GLY A 165 8.12 3.10 -13.31
CA GLY A 165 7.99 2.55 -14.66
C GLY A 165 7.08 1.34 -14.67
N GLY A 166 6.33 1.14 -15.77
CA GLY A 166 5.45 -0.01 -15.86
C GLY A 166 4.47 0.06 -17.02
N TYR A 167 3.33 -0.58 -16.87
CA TYR A 167 2.25 -0.53 -17.83
C TYR A 167 0.88 -0.45 -17.14
N MET A 168 -0.11 0.00 -17.87
CA MET A 168 -1.51 -0.08 -17.50
C MET A 168 -2.34 -0.61 -18.68
N VAL A 169 -3.44 -1.29 -18.38
CA VAL A 169 -4.45 -1.71 -19.34
C VAL A 169 -5.65 -0.79 -19.21
N VAL A 170 -6.01 -0.14 -20.29
CA VAL A 170 -7.08 0.87 -20.35
C VAL A 170 -8.20 0.34 -21.24
N SER A 171 -9.43 0.29 -20.72
CA SER A 171 -10.61 -0.03 -21.50
C SER A 171 -11.11 1.17 -22.29
N SER A 172 -11.38 0.98 -23.59
CA SER A 172 -11.89 2.03 -24.47
C SER A 172 -13.34 2.46 -24.18
N ASN A 173 -14.12 1.62 -23.52
CA ASN A 173 -15.54 1.89 -23.27
C ASN A 173 -15.74 3.15 -22.42
N VAL A 174 -15.03 3.21 -21.31
CA VAL A 174 -15.17 4.29 -20.31
C VAL A 174 -13.84 4.94 -19.98
N TRP A 175 -12.77 4.58 -20.69
CA TRP A 175 -11.40 5.07 -20.47
C TRP A 175 -10.94 4.85 -19.02
N SER A 176 -11.37 3.71 -18.45
CA SER A 176 -10.95 3.28 -17.11
C SER A 176 -9.73 2.36 -17.16
N VAL A 177 -8.95 2.37 -16.10
CA VAL A 177 -7.82 1.44 -15.94
C VAL A 177 -8.34 0.12 -15.39
N ARG A 178 -8.03 -0.98 -16.08
CA ARG A 178 -8.38 -2.35 -15.70
C ARG A 178 -7.36 -2.97 -14.76
N GLU A 179 -6.12 -2.72 -15.07
CA GLU A 179 -4.97 -3.11 -14.25
C GLU A 179 -3.83 -2.13 -14.44
N ILE A 180 -3.00 -2.03 -13.43
CA ILE A 180 -1.73 -1.31 -13.51
C ILE A 180 -0.64 -2.13 -12.83
N ARG A 181 0.51 -2.24 -13.48
CA ARG A 181 1.72 -2.78 -12.89
C ARG A 181 2.83 -1.75 -12.97
N PHE A 182 3.44 -1.46 -11.84
CA PHE A 182 4.53 -0.48 -11.78
C PHE A 182 5.62 -0.91 -10.82
N SER A 183 6.83 -0.49 -11.13
CA SER A 183 8.01 -0.71 -10.30
C SER A 183 8.66 0.62 -9.97
N GLY A 184 9.16 0.73 -8.76
CA GLY A 184 9.86 1.89 -8.28
C GLY A 184 11.05 1.49 -7.40
N ARG A 185 11.87 2.47 -7.09
CA ARG A 185 13.04 2.29 -6.24
C ARG A 185 13.19 3.49 -5.33
N SER A 186 13.47 3.23 -4.06
CA SER A 186 14.00 4.21 -3.13
C SER A 186 15.36 3.75 -2.63
N GLU A 187 16.05 4.54 -1.81
CA GLU A 187 17.39 4.20 -1.28
C GLU A 187 17.43 2.82 -0.61
N LEU A 188 16.36 2.43 0.07
CA LEU A 188 16.28 1.20 0.86
C LEU A 188 15.43 0.10 0.25
N ILE A 189 14.51 0.46 -0.66
CA ILE A 189 13.48 -0.45 -1.15
C ILE A 189 13.42 -0.40 -2.67
N THR A 190 13.41 -1.58 -3.29
CA THR A 190 12.96 -1.75 -4.66
C THR A 190 11.63 -2.52 -4.62
N PHE A 191 10.62 -2.05 -5.32
CA PHE A 191 9.32 -2.69 -5.29
C PHE A 191 8.67 -2.79 -6.66
N THR A 192 7.79 -3.76 -6.79
CA THR A 192 6.85 -3.92 -7.89
C THR A 192 5.47 -4.07 -7.31
N CYS A 193 4.52 -3.31 -7.81
CA CYS A 193 3.12 -3.36 -7.42
C CYS A 193 2.27 -3.67 -8.65
N TRP A 194 1.39 -4.66 -8.54
CA TRP A 194 0.34 -4.95 -9.50
C TRP A 194 -1.02 -4.77 -8.84
N ILE A 195 -1.89 -4.03 -9.49
CA ILE A 195 -3.24 -3.73 -9.02
C ILE A 195 -4.22 -4.12 -10.10
N GLN A 196 -5.18 -4.94 -9.73
CA GLN A 196 -6.32 -5.30 -10.56
C GLN A 196 -7.54 -4.53 -10.07
N MET A 197 -8.24 -3.90 -11.01
CA MET A 197 -9.47 -3.17 -10.76
C MET A 197 -10.69 -4.08 -10.93
N GLY A 198 -11.84 -3.64 -10.46
CA GLY A 198 -13.10 -4.34 -10.60
C GLY A 198 -13.58 -4.49 -12.05
N ASP A 199 -14.62 -5.26 -12.25
CA ASP A 199 -15.14 -5.58 -13.57
C ASP A 199 -15.84 -4.37 -14.21
N VAL A 200 -15.67 -4.22 -15.53
CA VAL A 200 -16.35 -3.18 -16.33
C VAL A 200 -17.87 -3.30 -16.19
N GLY A 201 -18.52 -2.16 -16.01
CA GLY A 201 -19.97 -2.08 -15.85
C GLY A 201 -20.51 -2.48 -14.47
N LYS A 202 -19.65 -2.92 -13.55
CA LYS A 202 -20.04 -3.15 -12.15
C LYS A 202 -19.75 -1.92 -11.28
N LYS A 203 -20.41 -1.83 -10.13
CA LYS A 203 -20.19 -0.72 -9.18
C LYS A 203 -18.76 -0.58 -8.68
N ASN A 204 -17.99 -1.68 -8.69
CA ASN A 204 -16.60 -1.73 -8.26
C ASN A 204 -15.58 -1.45 -9.39
N GLU A 205 -16.03 -1.09 -10.59
CA GLU A 205 -15.18 -0.89 -11.78
C GLU A 205 -13.98 0.04 -11.50
N PHE A 206 -14.18 1.09 -10.71
CA PHE A 206 -13.13 2.07 -10.38
C PHE A 206 -12.41 1.81 -9.07
N LEU A 207 -12.66 0.65 -8.46
CA LEU A 207 -12.08 0.24 -7.18
C LEU A 207 -11.15 -0.95 -7.37
N PRO A 208 -10.04 -1.02 -6.62
CA PRO A 208 -9.13 -2.14 -6.68
C PRO A 208 -9.76 -3.38 -6.03
N VAL A 209 -9.62 -4.54 -6.67
CA VAL A 209 -10.07 -5.83 -6.13
C VAL A 209 -8.91 -6.70 -5.66
N ARG A 210 -7.71 -6.47 -6.20
CA ARG A 210 -6.52 -7.22 -5.84
C ARG A 210 -5.27 -6.37 -5.95
N TYR A 211 -4.35 -6.60 -5.02
CA TYR A 211 -3.00 -6.08 -5.01
C TYR A 211 -2.02 -7.23 -4.85
N ASP A 212 -0.93 -7.20 -5.64
CA ASP A 212 0.26 -8.02 -5.40
C ASP A 212 1.46 -7.08 -5.35
N VAL A 213 2.20 -7.12 -4.25
CA VAL A 213 3.36 -6.26 -4.01
C VAL A 213 4.57 -7.13 -3.70
N GLU A 214 5.61 -6.96 -4.47
CA GLU A 214 6.94 -7.52 -4.24
C GLU A 214 7.85 -6.39 -3.79
N ALA A 215 8.51 -6.55 -2.67
CA ALA A 215 9.40 -5.54 -2.11
C ALA A 215 10.72 -6.15 -1.67
N LEU A 216 11.82 -5.55 -2.06
CA LEU A 216 13.16 -5.93 -1.68
C LEU A 216 13.79 -4.81 -0.86
N PHE A 217 13.98 -5.07 0.43
CA PHE A 217 14.66 -4.17 1.37
C PHE A 217 16.17 -4.50 1.40
N LYS A 218 16.97 -3.47 1.19
CA LYS A 218 18.43 -3.54 1.32
C LYS A 218 18.91 -2.42 2.22
N PHE A 219 19.40 -2.73 3.41
CA PHE A 219 19.95 -1.72 4.30
C PHE A 219 21.09 -2.28 5.17
N LEU A 220 22.16 -1.55 5.29
CA LEU A 220 23.31 -1.87 6.15
C LEU A 220 23.78 -3.34 6.03
N GLY A 221 23.80 -3.87 4.80
CA GLY A 221 24.21 -5.26 4.52
C GLY A 221 23.15 -6.32 4.79
N ASN A 222 21.95 -5.94 5.22
CA ASN A 222 20.80 -6.83 5.32
C ASN A 222 20.04 -6.87 4.00
N LYS A 223 19.38 -8.01 3.71
CA LYS A 223 18.53 -8.21 2.55
C LYS A 223 17.29 -8.99 2.96
N VAL A 224 16.13 -8.39 2.76
CA VAL A 224 14.83 -8.94 3.12
C VAL A 224 13.90 -8.83 1.92
N ASP A 225 13.36 -9.96 1.47
CA ASP A 225 12.32 -10.02 0.45
C ASP A 225 10.95 -10.07 1.13
N GLY A 226 10.02 -9.25 0.67
CA GLY A 226 8.63 -9.24 1.10
C GLY A 226 7.70 -9.41 -0.09
N ASN A 227 6.76 -10.34 0.03
CA ASN A 227 5.69 -10.56 -0.95
C ASN A 227 4.36 -10.38 -0.24
N TYR A 228 3.53 -9.46 -0.71
CA TYR A 228 2.24 -9.16 -0.13
C TYR A 228 1.16 -9.29 -1.18
N THR A 229 0.07 -9.95 -0.81
CA THR A 229 -1.14 -10.04 -1.64
C THR A 229 -2.31 -9.57 -0.81
N ALA A 230 -3.12 -8.67 -1.37
CA ALA A 230 -4.38 -8.25 -0.77
C ALA A 230 -5.54 -8.52 -1.74
N SER A 231 -6.69 -8.90 -1.19
CA SER A 231 -7.94 -9.11 -1.92
C SER A 231 -9.07 -8.38 -1.22
N LEU A 232 -9.87 -7.63 -2.00
CA LEU A 232 -11.04 -6.91 -1.52
C LEU A 232 -12.31 -7.50 -2.11
N ASP A 233 -13.24 -7.83 -1.22
CA ASP A 233 -14.59 -8.28 -1.56
C ASP A 233 -15.60 -7.22 -1.10
N TYR A 234 -16.18 -6.48 -2.04
CA TYR A 234 -17.06 -5.35 -1.77
C TYR A 234 -18.47 -5.82 -1.44
N LYS A 235 -18.94 -5.49 -0.22
CA LYS A 235 -20.31 -5.79 0.26
C LYS A 235 -21.30 -4.71 -0.12
N SER A 236 -20.87 -3.46 -0.04
CA SER A 236 -21.69 -2.30 -0.40
C SER A 236 -20.82 -1.22 -1.01
N ILE A 237 -21.34 -0.56 -2.03
CA ILE A 237 -20.68 0.58 -2.69
C ILE A 237 -21.75 1.64 -2.91
N GLU A 238 -21.53 2.83 -2.37
CA GLU A 238 -22.35 4.00 -2.58
C GLU A 238 -21.63 4.96 -3.53
N LEU A 239 -22.27 5.27 -4.63
CA LEU A 239 -21.78 6.26 -5.58
C LEU A 239 -22.34 7.63 -5.22
N LYS A 240 -21.59 8.69 -5.46
CA LYS A 240 -22.07 10.07 -5.29
C LYS A 240 -23.22 10.30 -6.26
N GLU A 241 -24.44 10.39 -5.74
CA GLU A 241 -25.54 10.97 -6.50
C GLU A 241 -25.22 12.45 -6.78
N LYS A 242 -25.58 12.92 -7.99
CA LYS A 242 -25.53 14.34 -8.36
C LYS A 242 -26.53 15.16 -7.53
N LYS A 243 -26.53 15.09 -6.22
CA LYS A 243 -27.39 15.91 -5.36
C LYS A 243 -26.68 17.17 -4.93
N VAL A 244 -27.37 18.28 -5.24
CA VAL A 244 -27.16 19.63 -4.73
C VAL A 244 -26.51 19.60 -3.35
N ARG A 245 -25.33 20.20 -3.27
CA ARG A 245 -24.53 20.40 -2.05
C ARG A 245 -25.38 21.04 -0.95
N LYS A 246 -26.05 20.30 -0.11
CA LYS A 246 -26.27 20.75 1.26
C LYS A 246 -24.92 20.75 1.92
N LYS A 247 -24.45 21.94 2.33
CA LYS A 247 -23.26 22.10 3.15
C LYS A 247 -23.46 21.30 4.44
N GLU A 248 -23.08 20.04 4.46
CA GLU A 248 -22.95 19.30 5.69
C GLU A 248 -21.88 20.01 6.53
N LYS A 249 -22.26 20.41 7.72
CA LYS A 249 -21.31 20.89 8.74
C LYS A 249 -20.45 19.69 9.13
N ARG A 250 -19.39 19.42 8.35
CA ARG A 250 -18.40 18.42 8.72
C ARG A 250 -17.78 18.84 10.04
N LYS A 251 -17.98 18.06 11.08
CA LYS A 251 -17.13 18.13 12.26
C LYS A 251 -15.70 17.93 11.77
N TYR A 252 -14.78 18.82 12.19
CA TYR A 252 -13.37 18.67 11.88
C TYR A 252 -12.91 17.34 12.45
N ASN A 253 -12.73 16.39 11.60
CA ASN A 253 -12.08 15.16 11.95
C ASN A 253 -10.62 15.30 11.53
N LEU A 254 -9.77 15.63 12.50
CA LEU A 254 -8.31 15.64 12.36
C LEU A 254 -7.75 14.24 12.60
N SER A 255 -8.62 13.22 12.66
CA SER A 255 -8.19 11.84 12.74
C SER A 255 -7.35 11.49 11.54
N GLU A 256 -6.42 10.60 11.75
CA GLU A 256 -5.63 10.01 10.68
C GLU A 256 -6.57 9.49 9.58
N SER A 257 -6.16 9.64 8.33
CA SER A 257 -6.91 9.13 7.18
C SER A 257 -7.08 7.61 7.22
N PHE A 258 -6.37 6.94 8.11
CA PHE A 258 -6.40 5.50 8.30
C PHE A 258 -6.47 5.15 9.79
N SER A 259 -7.51 4.43 10.20
CA SER A 259 -7.72 3.90 11.53
C SER A 259 -7.62 2.38 11.49
N LEU A 260 -6.79 1.81 12.36
CA LEU A 260 -6.65 0.36 12.51
C LEU A 260 -7.12 -0.06 13.90
N GLN A 261 -8.15 -0.87 13.93
CA GLN A 261 -8.64 -1.54 15.15
C GLN A 261 -8.42 -3.04 15.03
N CYS A 262 -8.10 -3.68 16.14
CA CYS A 262 -7.95 -5.12 16.20
C CYS A 262 -8.96 -5.70 17.20
N ASP A 263 -9.74 -6.68 16.77
CA ASP A 263 -10.61 -7.42 17.66
C ASP A 263 -9.77 -8.19 18.69
N THR A 264 -10.19 -8.19 19.94
CA THR A 264 -9.47 -8.85 21.05
C THR A 264 -9.25 -10.34 20.82
N ASN A 265 -10.13 -10.97 20.04
CA ASN A 265 -10.08 -12.39 19.69
C ASN A 265 -9.49 -12.66 18.31
N ALA A 266 -9.08 -11.65 17.55
CA ALA A 266 -8.56 -11.82 16.20
C ALA A 266 -7.41 -12.83 16.10
N TYR A 267 -6.55 -12.87 17.11
CA TYR A 267 -5.39 -13.78 17.16
C TYR A 267 -5.69 -15.18 17.71
N LYS A 268 -6.94 -15.43 18.17
CA LYS A 268 -7.38 -16.71 18.68
C LYS A 268 -8.15 -17.53 17.65
N THR A 269 -8.29 -17.00 16.43
CA THR A 269 -8.96 -17.71 15.34
C THR A 269 -8.23 -19.00 15.05
N ASP A 270 -8.93 -20.11 15.05
CA ASP A 270 -8.37 -21.43 14.73
C ASP A 270 -8.06 -21.55 13.22
N ALA A 271 -7.18 -22.47 12.87
CA ALA A 271 -6.72 -22.65 11.49
C ALA A 271 -7.85 -23.10 10.54
N SER A 272 -8.84 -23.84 11.04
CA SER A 272 -9.97 -24.34 10.25
C SER A 272 -10.93 -23.19 9.90
N THR A 273 -11.27 -22.37 10.87
CA THR A 273 -12.09 -21.16 10.65
C THR A 273 -11.39 -20.18 9.72
N PHE A 274 -10.08 -19.97 9.92
CA PHE A 274 -9.33 -19.09 9.05
C PHE A 274 -9.24 -19.59 7.59
N ALA A 275 -9.18 -20.93 7.41
CA ALA A 275 -9.16 -21.53 6.08
C ALA A 275 -10.43 -21.23 5.26
N ILE A 276 -11.59 -21.10 5.93
CA ILE A 276 -12.85 -20.71 5.30
C ILE A 276 -12.85 -19.24 4.88
N LEU A 277 -12.24 -18.38 5.68
CA LEU A 277 -12.15 -16.92 5.41
C LEU A 277 -11.15 -16.60 4.30
N ARG A 278 -10.28 -17.52 3.93
CA ARG A 278 -9.17 -17.32 3.00
C ARG A 278 -9.63 -17.34 1.54
N PRO A 279 -9.64 -16.20 0.81
CA PRO A 279 -10.03 -16.17 -0.60
C PRO A 279 -8.93 -16.70 -1.52
N ILE A 280 -7.67 -16.67 -1.05
CA ILE A 280 -6.49 -17.10 -1.80
C ILE A 280 -5.86 -18.29 -1.08
N PRO A 281 -5.88 -19.50 -1.66
CA PRO A 281 -5.35 -20.69 -0.99
C PRO A 281 -3.84 -20.58 -0.72
N LEU A 282 -3.38 -21.28 0.30
CA LEU A 282 -1.96 -21.41 0.59
C LEU A 282 -1.31 -22.33 -0.43
N ASN A 283 -0.13 -21.96 -0.89
CA ASN A 283 0.73 -22.84 -1.64
C ASN A 283 1.46 -23.84 -0.70
N GLU A 284 2.12 -24.84 -1.28
CA GLU A 284 2.78 -25.90 -0.47
C GLU A 284 3.90 -25.34 0.43
N SER A 285 4.64 -24.32 -0.01
CA SER A 285 5.68 -23.69 0.81
C SER A 285 5.09 -22.95 2.02
N GLU A 286 3.95 -22.31 1.84
CA GLU A 286 3.23 -21.58 2.89
C GLU A 286 2.61 -22.56 3.92
N LYS A 287 2.04 -23.67 3.45
CA LYS A 287 1.55 -24.74 4.34
C LYS A 287 2.68 -25.32 5.19
N LYS A 288 3.84 -25.57 4.57
CA LYS A 288 5.03 -26.04 5.27
C LYS A 288 5.48 -25.04 6.35
N LEU A 289 5.45 -23.73 6.08
CA LEU A 289 5.81 -22.72 7.08
C LEU A 289 4.89 -22.79 8.33
N TYR A 290 3.59 -22.96 8.13
CA TYR A 290 2.67 -23.15 9.25
C TYR A 290 2.95 -24.42 10.03
N PHE A 291 3.18 -25.54 9.34
CA PHE A 291 3.51 -26.82 9.97
C PHE A 291 4.82 -26.73 10.78
N ASP A 292 5.89 -26.20 10.19
CA ASP A 292 7.18 -26.04 10.85
C ASP A 292 7.08 -25.10 12.06
N ASN A 293 6.23 -24.06 11.98
CA ASN A 293 6.00 -23.14 13.08
C ASN A 293 5.22 -23.81 14.23
N ALA A 294 4.24 -24.66 13.93
CA ALA A 294 3.51 -25.44 14.93
C ALA A 294 4.44 -26.37 15.67
N LEU A 295 5.27 -27.16 14.98
CA LEU A 295 6.28 -28.04 15.59
C LEU A 295 7.24 -27.29 16.51
N ARG A 296 7.69 -26.09 16.10
CA ARG A 296 8.57 -25.25 16.94
C ARG A 296 7.86 -24.71 18.18
N ARG A 297 6.56 -24.44 18.11
CA ARG A 297 5.77 -24.01 19.27
C ARG A 297 5.65 -25.10 20.30
N ASP A 298 5.43 -26.34 19.87
CA ASP A 298 5.28 -27.49 20.75
C ASP A 298 6.60 -27.89 21.41
N THR A 299 7.74 -27.66 20.73
CA THR A 299 9.07 -28.03 21.24
C THR A 299 9.81 -26.93 22.00
N ALA A 300 9.38 -25.67 21.83
CA ALA A 300 10.08 -24.52 22.41
C ALA A 300 9.57 -24.20 23.81
N THR A 301 10.37 -24.48 24.84
CA THR A 301 10.22 -23.80 26.13
C THR A 301 10.25 -22.29 25.90
N ILE A 302 9.21 -21.59 26.37
CA ILE A 302 9.05 -20.15 26.18
C ILE A 302 10.21 -19.43 26.92
N GLN A 303 11.32 -19.20 26.26
CA GLN A 303 12.35 -18.33 26.78
C GLN A 303 11.83 -16.90 26.72
N LYS A 304 11.52 -16.33 27.89
CA LYS A 304 11.27 -14.88 28.02
C LYS A 304 12.52 -14.14 27.51
N PRO A 305 12.34 -13.06 26.71
CA PRO A 305 13.50 -12.25 26.30
C PRO A 305 14.25 -11.76 27.55
N SER A 306 15.58 -11.78 27.50
CA SER A 306 16.37 -11.21 28.59
C SER A 306 16.01 -9.72 28.77
N LYS A 307 16.18 -9.20 29.99
CA LYS A 307 15.94 -7.77 30.26
C LYS A 307 16.72 -6.86 29.31
N SER A 308 17.93 -7.24 28.96
CA SER A 308 18.76 -6.54 27.98
C SER A 308 18.17 -6.58 26.57
N GLN A 309 17.66 -7.72 26.12
CA GLN A 309 17.00 -7.83 24.79
C GLN A 309 15.70 -7.03 24.74
N ALA A 310 14.93 -7.02 25.81
CA ALA A 310 13.72 -6.21 25.91
C ALA A 310 14.03 -4.70 25.88
N PHE A 311 15.08 -4.27 26.61
CA PHE A 311 15.54 -2.89 26.64
C PHE A 311 16.02 -2.44 25.25
N TRP A 312 16.93 -3.18 24.63
CA TRP A 312 17.42 -2.84 23.28
C TRP A 312 16.33 -2.94 22.22
N GLY A 313 15.37 -3.83 22.40
CA GLY A 313 14.17 -3.89 21.57
C GLY A 313 13.36 -2.60 21.61
N THR A 314 13.04 -2.12 22.81
CA THR A 314 12.29 -0.87 23.01
C THR A 314 13.07 0.35 22.51
N MET A 315 14.37 0.41 22.80
CA MET A 315 15.24 1.51 22.33
C MET A 315 15.31 1.56 20.80
N GLY A 316 15.42 0.42 20.16
CA GLY A 316 15.45 0.37 18.71
C GLY A 316 14.10 0.76 18.09
N ASP A 317 12.96 0.39 18.69
CA ASP A 317 11.63 0.85 18.27
C ASP A 317 11.54 2.39 18.34
N LEU A 318 11.99 2.97 19.46
CA LEU A 318 12.06 4.42 19.64
C LEU A 318 12.99 5.13 18.63
N MET A 319 14.00 4.43 18.11
CA MET A 319 14.92 4.99 17.12
C MET A 319 14.43 4.89 15.68
N VAL A 320 13.43 4.05 15.38
CA VAL A 320 13.00 3.77 14.01
C VAL A 320 11.56 4.22 13.75
N GLU A 321 10.69 4.15 14.76
CA GLU A 321 9.29 4.53 14.60
C GLU A 321 9.10 6.05 14.64
N ASP A 322 8.33 6.59 13.68
CA ASP A 322 7.96 8.00 13.68
C ASP A 322 7.05 8.34 14.86
N TYR A 323 7.32 9.48 15.47
CA TYR A 323 6.47 10.02 16.53
C TYR A 323 5.25 10.71 15.91
N LYS A 324 4.05 10.25 16.30
CA LYS A 324 2.78 10.82 15.84
C LYS A 324 2.04 11.44 17.03
N PHE A 325 1.70 12.71 16.92
CA PHE A 325 0.93 13.45 17.92
C PHE A 325 -0.33 14.04 17.28
N ASN A 326 -1.49 13.62 17.76
CA ASN A 326 -2.76 14.17 17.36
C ASN A 326 -3.21 15.24 18.36
N LEU A 327 -3.15 16.49 17.94
CA LEU A 327 -3.60 17.65 18.70
C LEU A 327 -5.04 17.97 18.24
N SER A 328 -6.02 17.42 18.92
CA SER A 328 -7.44 17.29 18.52
C SER A 328 -8.09 18.50 17.81
N ASN A 329 -7.67 19.74 18.11
CA ASN A 329 -8.21 20.95 17.48
C ASN A 329 -7.19 21.72 16.61
N ILE A 330 -5.92 21.36 16.68
CA ILE A 330 -4.82 22.12 16.07
C ILE A 330 -4.28 21.41 14.84
N GLY A 331 -4.29 20.07 14.81
CA GLY A 331 -3.75 19.28 13.71
C GLY A 331 -3.03 18.04 14.17
N SER A 332 -2.43 17.33 13.26
CA SER A 332 -1.54 16.20 13.54
C SER A 332 -0.10 16.57 13.22
N VAL A 333 0.81 16.20 14.10
CA VAL A 333 2.26 16.36 13.94
C VAL A 333 2.89 14.97 13.84
N ARG A 334 3.70 14.75 12.84
CA ARG A 334 4.50 13.54 12.68
C ARG A 334 5.95 13.97 12.45
N PHE A 335 6.87 13.38 13.17
CA PHE A 335 8.29 13.58 12.92
C PHE A 335 9.09 12.30 13.12
N SER A 336 10.13 12.15 12.32
CA SER A 336 11.07 11.03 12.44
C SER A 336 11.88 11.14 13.73
N PRO A 337 12.31 10.02 14.34
CA PRO A 337 13.18 10.03 15.51
C PRO A 337 14.43 10.89 15.29
N PHE A 338 14.86 11.63 16.31
CA PHE A 338 16.05 12.50 16.22
C PHE A 338 17.35 11.75 15.93
N ILE A 339 17.42 10.47 16.26
CA ILE A 339 18.54 9.59 15.96
C ILE A 339 17.98 8.35 15.29
N ASN A 340 17.77 8.42 13.97
CA ASN A 340 17.34 7.26 13.19
C ASN A 340 18.49 6.83 12.27
N PRO A 341 19.10 5.65 12.53
CA PRO A 341 20.19 5.15 11.69
C PRO A 341 19.82 4.96 10.21
N LEU A 342 18.53 4.82 9.90
CA LEU A 342 18.02 4.65 8.54
C LEU A 342 17.94 5.96 7.76
N LEU A 343 18.04 7.11 8.45
CA LEU A 343 17.99 8.45 7.84
C LEU A 343 19.39 9.02 7.54
N PHE A 344 20.46 8.28 7.88
CA PHE A 344 21.81 8.61 7.46
C PHE A 344 22.05 8.08 6.04
N SER A 345 22.56 8.92 5.18
CA SER A 345 23.04 8.53 3.86
C SER A 345 24.47 9.07 3.65
N TYR A 346 25.26 8.31 2.89
CA TYR A 346 26.60 8.71 2.49
C TYR A 346 26.72 8.66 0.98
N SER A 347 27.19 9.73 0.39
CA SER A 347 27.54 9.76 -1.03
C SER A 347 28.93 10.36 -1.22
N GLY A 348 29.67 9.88 -2.24
CA GLY A 348 31.00 10.38 -2.54
C GLY A 348 31.05 11.86 -2.89
N SER A 349 29.92 12.44 -3.40
CA SER A 349 29.80 13.85 -3.75
C SER A 349 29.36 14.75 -2.59
N ASN A 350 28.49 14.24 -1.70
CA ASN A 350 27.86 15.07 -0.65
C ASN A 350 28.33 14.69 0.77
N GLY A 351 29.18 13.65 0.91
CA GLY A 351 29.61 13.18 2.21
C GLY A 351 28.48 12.50 2.99
N LEU A 352 28.56 12.59 4.32
CA LEU A 352 27.54 12.09 5.23
C LEU A 352 26.39 13.10 5.29
N SER A 353 25.17 12.63 5.01
CA SER A 353 23.95 13.43 5.13
C SER A 353 22.95 12.76 6.07
N TYR A 354 22.20 13.56 6.78
CA TYR A 354 21.11 13.12 7.66
C TYR A 354 19.84 13.88 7.30
N ARG A 355 18.73 13.17 7.11
CA ARG A 355 17.44 13.76 6.81
C ARG A 355 16.51 13.60 8.00
N GLN A 356 15.94 14.70 8.45
CA GLN A 356 14.89 14.71 9.45
C GLN A 356 13.56 15.05 8.74
N ASP A 357 12.58 14.17 8.84
CA ASP A 357 11.25 14.42 8.30
C ASP A 357 10.35 15.00 9.40
N PHE A 358 9.74 16.13 9.13
CA PHE A 358 8.73 16.75 9.96
C PHE A 358 7.49 17.01 9.14
N ARG A 359 6.31 16.62 9.62
CA ARG A 359 5.06 16.88 8.93
C ARG A 359 4.04 17.42 9.90
N TYR A 360 3.41 18.50 9.50
CA TYR A 360 2.25 19.07 10.17
C TYR A 360 1.08 19.12 9.21
N ASN A 361 -0.05 18.54 9.58
CA ASN A 361 -1.28 18.54 8.80
C ASN A 361 -2.39 19.21 9.59
N ARG A 362 -3.08 20.16 8.98
CA ARG A 362 -4.26 20.81 9.54
C ARG A 362 -5.35 20.95 8.49
N LEU A 363 -6.53 20.44 8.80
CA LEU A 363 -7.71 20.61 7.96
C LEU A 363 -8.52 21.82 8.46
N PHE A 364 -8.81 22.75 7.55
CA PHE A 364 -9.65 23.92 7.82
C PHE A 364 -11.07 23.74 7.28
N ARG A 365 -11.99 24.61 7.67
CA ARG A 365 -13.36 24.65 7.12
C ARG A 365 -13.34 24.81 5.62
N GLY A 366 -14.15 24.02 4.89
CA GLY A 366 -14.22 24.06 3.43
C GLY A 366 -13.18 23.20 2.70
N ASP A 367 -12.78 22.11 3.36
CA ASP A 367 -11.85 21.09 2.81
C ASP A 367 -10.46 21.64 2.43
N LYS A 368 -10.04 22.74 3.05
CA LYS A 368 -8.70 23.29 2.86
C LYS A 368 -7.71 22.60 3.78
N LEU A 369 -6.71 21.93 3.21
CA LEU A 369 -5.63 21.27 3.93
C LEU A 369 -4.39 22.15 3.94
N LEU A 370 -3.84 22.46 5.11
CA LEU A 370 -2.48 22.96 5.26
C LEU A 370 -1.59 21.78 5.60
N ARG A 371 -0.59 21.55 4.77
CA ARG A 371 0.49 20.60 5.02
C ARG A 371 1.81 21.34 5.02
N ILE A 372 2.60 21.13 6.05
CA ILE A 372 3.99 21.59 6.16
C ILE A 372 4.87 20.33 6.25
N VAL A 373 5.85 20.23 5.38
CA VAL A 373 6.80 19.10 5.32
C VAL A 373 8.21 19.62 5.48
#